data_05b34eb057949ce069b86cdcd9337489
#
_entry.id   05b34eb057949ce069b86cdcd9337489
#
_cell.length_a   1.000
_cell.length_b   1.000
_cell.length_c   1.000
_cell.angle_alpha   90.00
_cell.angle_beta   90.00
_cell.angle_gamma   90.00
#
_symmetry.space_group_name_H-M   'P 1'
#
loop_
_entity.id
_entity.type
_entity.pdbx_description
1 polymer ?
#
loop_
_entity_poly.entity_id
_entity_poly.type
_entity_poly.pdbx_seq_one_letter_code
_entity_poly.pdbx_strand_id
1 'polypeptide(L)'
;MSLVRSGKKVATCGALRDYQNGEAMPEIGRRDIALNWGGTPALVIETVELVRCRFDEVTEEMALAEGEDDSLQGWRAGHAAYFGRNGGFSTDMQIVWERFTLVEDLG
;
A
#
# COMPACT_ATOMS: atom_id res chain seq x y z
N MET A 1 -11.48 1.39 3.63
CA MET A 1 -11.90 2.81 3.86
C MET A 1 -11.87 3.18 5.34
N SER A 2 -12.47 2.41 6.23
CA SER A 2 -12.49 2.75 7.65
C SER A 2 -11.09 2.84 8.28
N LEU A 3 -10.15 1.99 7.87
CA LEU A 3 -8.78 2.02 8.37
C LEU A 3 -8.05 3.30 7.95
N VAL A 4 -8.24 3.74 6.72
CA VAL A 4 -7.66 4.99 6.22
C VAL A 4 -8.30 6.18 6.92
N ARG A 5 -9.62 6.19 7.02
CA ARG A 5 -10.38 7.30 7.64
C ARG A 5 -10.04 7.48 9.11
N SER A 6 -9.80 6.38 9.84
CA SER A 6 -9.43 6.42 11.26
C SER A 6 -7.94 6.75 11.47
N GLY A 7 -7.14 6.78 10.43
CA GLY A 7 -5.69 7.00 10.52
C GLY A 7 -4.89 5.74 10.87
N LYS A 8 -5.52 4.58 10.96
CA LYS A 8 -4.84 3.31 11.24
C LYS A 8 -4.03 2.83 10.04
N LYS A 9 -4.56 3.01 8.82
CA LYS A 9 -3.86 2.68 7.58
C LYS A 9 -3.35 3.96 6.94
N VAL A 10 -2.02 4.11 6.91
CA VAL A 10 -1.35 5.28 6.32
C VAL A 10 -0.31 4.88 5.27
N ALA A 11 -0.28 3.61 4.88
CA ALA A 11 0.65 3.11 3.89
C ALA A 11 0.05 1.92 3.14
N THR A 12 0.63 1.64 1.98
CA THR A 12 0.30 0.47 1.16
C THR A 12 1.52 0.07 0.34
N CYS A 13 1.53 -1.14 -0.21
CA CYS A 13 2.61 -1.57 -1.09
C CYS A 13 2.07 -2.37 -2.27
N GLY A 14 2.87 -2.43 -3.33
CA GLY A 14 2.61 -3.24 -4.50
C GLY A 14 3.89 -3.82 -5.05
N ALA A 15 3.79 -4.83 -5.92
CA ALA A 15 4.93 -5.39 -6.60
C ALA A 15 5.43 -4.43 -7.68
N LEU A 16 6.75 -4.22 -7.74
CA LEU A 16 7.34 -3.33 -8.75
C LEU A 16 6.97 -3.75 -10.18
N ARG A 17 6.88 -5.07 -10.43
CA ARG A 17 6.51 -5.59 -11.76
C ARG A 17 5.14 -5.10 -12.24
N ASP A 18 4.19 -4.85 -11.33
CA ASP A 18 2.85 -4.37 -11.70
C ASP A 18 2.93 -2.96 -12.29
N TYR A 19 3.79 -2.11 -11.73
CA TYR A 19 4.02 -0.77 -12.26
C TYR A 19 4.75 -0.79 -13.60
N GLN A 20 5.61 -1.78 -13.82
CA GLN A 20 6.30 -1.98 -15.09
C GLN A 20 5.36 -2.50 -16.18
N ASN A 21 4.24 -3.12 -15.80
CA ASN A 21 3.25 -3.71 -16.71
C ASN A 21 2.04 -2.80 -16.95
N GLY A 22 2.13 -1.51 -16.65
CA GLY A 22 1.14 -0.53 -17.04
C GLY A 22 0.41 0.18 -15.92
N GLU A 23 0.55 -0.24 -14.65
CA GLU A 23 0.02 0.54 -13.53
C GLU A 23 0.84 1.81 -13.35
N ALA A 24 0.17 2.89 -12.99
CA ALA A 24 0.84 4.17 -12.74
C ALA A 24 1.69 4.08 -11.47
N MET A 25 3.00 4.37 -11.60
CA MET A 25 3.89 4.45 -10.45
C MET A 25 3.45 5.59 -9.53
N PRO A 26 3.33 5.37 -8.21
CA PRO A 26 3.04 6.46 -7.30
C PRO A 26 4.14 7.51 -7.31
N GLU A 27 3.78 8.76 -7.03
CA GLU A 27 4.71 9.90 -7.00
C GLU A 27 4.45 10.72 -5.74
N ILE A 28 5.51 11.22 -5.11
CA ILE A 28 5.38 12.11 -3.95
C ILE A 28 4.66 13.38 -4.38
N GLY A 29 3.65 13.78 -3.60
CA GLY A 29 2.81 14.95 -3.87
C GLY A 29 1.59 14.66 -4.74
N ARG A 30 1.50 13.47 -5.32
CA ARG A 30 0.35 13.08 -6.12
C ARG A 30 -0.85 12.79 -5.22
N ARG A 31 -2.00 13.30 -5.63
CA ARG A 31 -3.27 13.05 -4.95
C ARG A 31 -4.09 12.03 -5.74
N ASP A 32 -4.66 11.08 -5.02
CA ASP A 32 -5.52 10.06 -5.57
C ASP A 32 -6.86 10.06 -4.84
N ILE A 33 -7.91 9.68 -5.57
CA ILE A 33 -9.25 9.58 -5.02
C ILE A 33 -9.56 8.11 -4.78
N ALA A 34 -9.84 7.77 -3.52
CA ALA A 34 -10.30 6.43 -3.16
C ALA A 34 -11.83 6.40 -3.25
N LEU A 35 -12.35 5.39 -3.92
CA LEU A 35 -13.78 5.20 -4.14
C LEU A 35 -14.37 4.25 -3.10
N ASN A 36 -15.63 4.46 -2.74
CA ASN A 36 -16.39 3.50 -1.94
C ASN A 36 -16.94 2.38 -2.86
N TRP A 37 -17.65 1.42 -2.26
CA TRP A 37 -18.20 0.28 -2.99
C TRP A 37 -19.15 0.68 -4.13
N GLY A 38 -19.84 1.81 -4.01
CA GLY A 38 -20.73 2.31 -5.04
C GLY A 38 -20.04 3.07 -6.16
N GLY A 39 -18.71 3.20 -6.11
CA GLY A 39 -17.93 3.93 -7.10
C GLY A 39 -17.92 5.43 -6.92
N THR A 40 -18.50 5.96 -5.82
CA THR A 40 -18.48 7.40 -5.54
C THR A 40 -17.18 7.78 -4.80
N PRO A 41 -16.65 8.99 -5.04
CA PRO A 41 -15.46 9.46 -4.32
C PRO A 41 -15.71 9.51 -2.81
N ALA A 42 -14.82 8.90 -2.04
CA ALA A 42 -14.93 8.83 -0.58
C ALA A 42 -13.82 9.59 0.13
N LEU A 43 -12.57 9.45 -0.34
CA LEU A 43 -11.40 10.04 0.30
C LEU A 43 -10.46 10.59 -0.75
N VAL A 44 -9.75 11.66 -0.40
CA VAL A 44 -8.60 12.16 -1.16
C VAL A 44 -7.35 11.91 -0.32
N ILE A 45 -6.38 11.20 -0.88
CA ILE A 45 -5.09 10.91 -0.23
C ILE A 45 -3.96 11.50 -1.06
N GLU A 46 -2.86 11.82 -0.38
CA GLU A 46 -1.65 12.33 -1.02
C GLU A 46 -0.45 11.47 -0.62
N THR A 47 0.32 11.03 -1.60
CA THR A 47 1.55 10.27 -1.37
C THR A 47 2.63 11.21 -0.81
N VAL A 48 3.17 10.86 0.35
CA VAL A 48 4.17 11.69 1.03
C VAL A 48 5.53 11.02 1.18
N GLU A 49 5.61 9.69 1.00
CA GLU A 49 6.86 8.93 1.08
C GLU A 49 6.81 7.72 0.16
N LEU A 50 7.93 7.42 -0.50
CA LEU A 50 8.09 6.24 -1.35
C LEU A 50 9.36 5.50 -0.96
N VAL A 51 9.26 4.17 -0.81
CA VAL A 51 10.40 3.29 -0.57
C VAL A 51 10.34 2.15 -1.57
N ARG A 52 11.39 2.00 -2.36
CA ARG A 52 11.57 0.89 -3.26
C ARG A 52 12.59 -0.07 -2.65
N CYS A 53 12.17 -1.29 -2.32
CA CYS A 53 13.01 -2.27 -1.65
C CYS A 53 12.59 -3.69 -1.99
N ARG A 54 13.38 -4.67 -1.48
CA ARG A 54 12.98 -6.07 -1.58
C ARG A 54 11.93 -6.38 -0.52
N PHE A 55 11.12 -7.41 -0.78
CA PHE A 55 10.12 -7.90 0.17
C PHE A 55 10.73 -8.17 1.55
N ASP A 56 11.89 -8.82 1.60
CA ASP A 56 12.56 -9.18 2.85
C ASP A 56 13.22 -8.01 3.58
N GLU A 57 13.23 -6.83 2.97
CA GLU A 57 13.74 -5.60 3.58
C GLU A 57 12.66 -4.76 4.27
N VAL A 58 11.38 -5.12 4.13
CA VAL A 58 10.30 -4.41 4.80
C VAL A 58 10.44 -4.52 6.30
N THR A 59 10.44 -3.38 6.98
CA THR A 59 10.57 -3.32 8.44
C THR A 59 9.21 -3.48 9.12
N GLU A 60 9.22 -3.77 10.43
CA GLU A 60 7.99 -3.84 11.21
C GLU A 60 7.23 -2.50 11.17
N GLU A 61 7.93 -1.38 11.26
CA GLU A 61 7.32 -0.06 11.17
C GLU A 61 6.58 0.13 9.85
N MET A 62 7.20 -0.25 8.73
CA MET A 62 6.56 -0.19 7.41
C MET A 62 5.32 -1.08 7.34
N ALA A 63 5.43 -2.31 7.85
CA ALA A 63 4.33 -3.27 7.83
C ALA A 63 3.14 -2.79 8.65
N LEU A 64 3.38 -2.28 9.86
CA LEU A 64 2.33 -1.81 10.76
C LEU A 64 1.66 -0.53 10.25
N ALA A 65 2.37 0.31 9.50
CA ALA A 65 1.80 1.52 8.89
C ALA A 65 0.69 1.19 7.89
N GLU A 66 0.68 -0.01 7.32
CA GLU A 66 -0.41 -0.45 6.44
C GLU A 66 -1.71 -0.73 7.19
N GLY A 67 -1.65 -0.92 8.51
CA GLY A 67 -2.82 -0.93 9.38
C GLY A 67 -3.67 -2.19 9.36
N GLU A 68 -3.28 -3.21 8.63
CA GLU A 68 -4.07 -4.44 8.44
C GLU A 68 -3.53 -5.63 9.22
N ASP A 69 -2.32 -5.53 9.74
CA ASP A 69 -1.64 -6.59 10.46
C ASP A 69 -1.10 -6.09 11.79
N ASP A 70 -0.98 -6.98 12.76
CA ASP A 70 -0.48 -6.66 14.10
C ASP A 70 1.02 -6.94 14.25
N SER A 71 1.65 -7.52 13.24
CA SER A 71 3.07 -7.90 13.30
C SER A 71 3.68 -7.96 11.90
N LEU A 72 5.00 -7.86 11.85
CA LEU A 72 5.74 -8.06 10.60
C LEU A 72 5.55 -9.49 10.07
N GLN A 73 5.50 -10.48 10.95
CA GLN A 73 5.29 -11.86 10.54
C GLN A 73 3.92 -12.05 9.88
N GLY A 74 2.87 -11.48 10.44
CA GLY A 74 1.52 -11.52 9.86
C GLY A 74 1.47 -10.81 8.52
N TRP A 75 2.12 -9.65 8.42
CA TRP A 75 2.22 -8.90 7.17
C TRP A 75 2.91 -9.74 6.08
N ARG A 76 4.04 -10.37 6.43
CA ARG A 76 4.79 -11.23 5.49
C ARG A 76 3.97 -12.40 4.99
N ALA A 77 3.28 -13.09 5.90
CA ALA A 77 2.46 -14.25 5.55
C ALA A 77 1.32 -13.87 4.59
N GLY A 78 0.60 -12.79 4.90
CA GLY A 78 -0.51 -12.32 4.09
C GLY A 78 -0.07 -11.84 2.71
N HIS A 79 1.01 -11.07 2.65
CA HIS A 79 1.52 -10.54 1.39
C HIS A 79 2.18 -11.62 0.53
N ALA A 80 2.88 -12.59 1.14
CA ALA A 80 3.41 -13.73 0.40
C ALA A 80 2.30 -14.51 -0.28
N ALA A 81 1.19 -14.75 0.41
CA ALA A 81 0.03 -15.43 -0.16
C ALA A 81 -0.60 -14.59 -1.30
N TYR A 82 -0.75 -13.29 -1.09
CA TYR A 82 -1.29 -12.38 -2.09
C TYR A 82 -0.43 -12.35 -3.36
N PHE A 83 0.87 -12.13 -3.22
CA PHE A 83 1.77 -12.11 -4.37
C PHE A 83 1.84 -13.47 -5.06
N GLY A 84 1.79 -14.56 -4.29
CA GLY A 84 1.77 -15.91 -4.84
C GLY A 84 0.57 -16.15 -5.76
N ARG A 85 -0.59 -15.57 -5.44
CA ARG A 85 -1.80 -15.65 -6.27
C ARG A 85 -1.78 -14.69 -7.46
N ASN A 86 -0.97 -13.64 -7.41
CA ASN A 86 -0.99 -12.52 -8.35
C ASN A 86 0.35 -12.32 -9.04
N GLY A 87 0.90 -13.36 -9.64
CA GLY A 87 2.10 -13.27 -10.45
C GLY A 87 3.33 -13.98 -9.88
N GLY A 88 3.23 -14.51 -8.66
CA GLY A 88 4.32 -15.26 -8.03
C GLY A 88 5.02 -14.49 -6.91
N PHE A 89 5.54 -15.24 -5.94
CA PHE A 89 6.22 -14.70 -4.79
C PHE A 89 7.66 -15.18 -4.70
N SER A 90 8.57 -14.28 -4.31
CA SER A 90 9.91 -14.61 -3.81
C SER A 90 10.30 -13.61 -2.73
N THR A 91 11.16 -14.02 -1.80
CA THR A 91 11.57 -13.16 -0.68
C THR A 91 12.40 -11.97 -1.11
N ASP A 92 13.06 -12.05 -2.27
CA ASP A 92 13.89 -10.99 -2.83
C ASP A 92 13.18 -10.16 -3.92
N MET A 93 11.88 -10.39 -4.13
CA MET A 93 11.15 -9.63 -5.12
C MET A 93 11.10 -8.14 -4.75
N GLN A 94 11.16 -7.28 -5.76
CA GLN A 94 11.10 -5.83 -5.56
C GLN A 94 9.66 -5.40 -5.32
N ILE A 95 9.47 -4.55 -4.31
CA ILE A 95 8.20 -3.92 -4.00
C ILE A 95 8.35 -2.40 -3.96
N VAL A 96 7.22 -1.71 -4.07
CA VAL A 96 7.13 -0.28 -3.82
C VAL A 96 6.18 -0.08 -2.66
N TRP A 97 6.69 0.51 -1.60
CA TRP A 97 5.91 0.87 -0.41
C TRP A 97 5.69 2.38 -0.43
N GLU A 98 4.46 2.82 -0.18
CA GLU A 98 4.16 4.24 -0.11
C GLU A 98 3.42 4.58 1.18
N ARG A 99 3.77 5.73 1.74
CA ARG A 99 3.04 6.37 2.82
C ARG A 99 2.21 7.50 2.23
N PHE A 100 0.98 7.62 2.70
CA PHE A 100 0.08 8.68 2.27
C PHE A 100 -0.54 9.39 3.47
N THR A 101 -1.11 10.56 3.22
CA THR A 101 -1.90 11.29 4.21
C THR A 101 -3.31 11.50 3.67
N LEU A 102 -4.29 11.52 4.57
CA LEU A 102 -5.67 11.85 4.21
C LEU A 102 -5.76 13.36 4.06
N VAL A 103 -6.12 13.81 2.86
CA VAL A 103 -6.25 15.24 2.54
C VAL A 103 -7.68 15.70 2.79
N GLU A 104 -8.66 14.88 2.37
CA GLU A 104 -10.07 15.23 2.47
C GLU A 104 -10.93 13.98 2.60
N ASP A 105 -11.91 14.04 3.48
CA ASP A 105 -12.95 13.01 3.61
C ASP A 105 -14.22 13.55 2.94
N LEU A 106 -14.61 12.89 1.85
CA LEU A 106 -15.75 13.31 1.04
C LEU A 106 -17.08 12.68 1.49
N GLY A 107 -17.04 11.92 2.56
CA GLY A 107 -18.22 11.26 3.12
C GLY A 107 -18.13 9.77 2.99
#